data_42dab18628bfd2a570032315e394ec7d
#
_entry.id   42dab18628bfd2a570032315e394ec7d
#
_cell.length_a   1.000
_cell.length_b   1.000
_cell.length_c   1.000
_cell.angle_alpha   90.00
_cell.angle_beta   90.00
_cell.angle_gamma   90.00
#
_symmetry.space_group_name_H-M   'P 1'
#
loop_
_entity.id
_entity.type
_entity.pdbx_description
1 polymer ?
#
loop_
_entity_poly.entity_id
_entity_poly.type
_entity_poly.pdbx_seq_one_letter_code
_entity_poly.pdbx_strand_id
1 'polypeptide(L)'
;MLYHPPTEAEEVLEALVNRRNRLVEMRTAEKNRLHQVHETQVESVKQLIAHFDRLIDELDKQIDDHTHTHFDGKAQVAEQIKGIGSITTATLMAMLPELGRLSHKRIASLVGIAPHPRESGETKFKSRCFGGRSAVRKALYMATVVATRFEPLIRDFYQRLLSKGKPYHASETENLSGYIPWVGGSVILTWLPIRRIFV
;
A
#
# COMPACT_ATOMS: atom_id res chain seq x y z
N MET A 1 -20.38 12.00 12.45
CA MET A 1 -19.92 11.61 11.10
C MET A 1 -20.82 10.47 10.67
N LEU A 2 -21.62 10.63 9.61
CA LEU A 2 -22.52 9.57 9.17
C LEU A 2 -21.69 8.42 8.58
N TYR A 3 -21.92 7.21 9.09
CA TYR A 3 -21.39 5.98 8.52
C TYR A 3 -22.04 5.75 7.16
N HIS A 4 -21.24 5.63 6.11
CA HIS A 4 -21.70 5.17 4.81
C HIS A 4 -21.33 3.70 4.69
N PRO A 5 -22.30 2.78 4.60
CA PRO A 5 -22.00 1.39 4.34
C PRO A 5 -21.29 1.28 2.97
N PRO A 6 -20.36 0.34 2.83
CA PRO A 6 -19.73 0.07 1.54
C PRO A 6 -20.79 -0.34 0.51
N THR A 7 -20.56 0.01 -0.73
CA THR A 7 -21.38 -0.48 -1.84
C THR A 7 -21.06 -1.93 -2.16
N GLU A 8 -21.96 -2.64 -2.81
CA GLU A 8 -21.72 -4.02 -3.26
C GLU A 8 -20.44 -4.13 -4.11
N ALA A 9 -20.19 -3.14 -4.99
CA ALA A 9 -18.98 -3.09 -5.81
C ALA A 9 -17.69 -2.93 -4.95
N GLU A 10 -17.75 -2.14 -3.88
CA GLU A 10 -16.63 -1.98 -2.94
C GLU A 10 -16.39 -3.27 -2.14
N GLU A 11 -17.45 -3.95 -1.70
CA GLU A 11 -17.36 -5.24 -0.97
C GLU A 11 -16.76 -6.34 -1.85
N VAL A 12 -17.20 -6.47 -3.09
CA VAL A 12 -16.66 -7.45 -4.04
C VAL A 12 -15.18 -7.15 -4.31
N LEU A 13 -14.82 -5.89 -4.55
CA LEU A 13 -13.43 -5.51 -4.77
C LEU A 13 -12.56 -5.79 -3.54
N GLU A 14 -13.05 -5.51 -2.34
CA GLU A 14 -12.35 -5.83 -1.10
C GLU A 14 -12.12 -7.34 -0.95
N ALA A 15 -13.11 -8.15 -1.24
CA ALA A 15 -13.00 -9.61 -1.20
C ALA A 15 -11.93 -10.13 -2.18
N LEU A 16 -11.91 -9.63 -3.42
CA LEU A 16 -10.91 -9.99 -4.43
C LEU A 16 -9.49 -9.60 -4.00
N VAL A 17 -9.30 -8.36 -3.54
CA VAL A 17 -8.00 -7.86 -3.06
C VAL A 17 -7.52 -8.64 -1.84
N ASN A 18 -8.40 -8.94 -0.89
CA ASN A 18 -8.06 -9.75 0.29
C ASN A 18 -7.65 -11.17 -0.11
N ARG A 19 -8.39 -11.81 -1.04
CA ARG A 19 -8.05 -13.14 -1.55
C ARG A 19 -6.69 -13.14 -2.23
N ARG A 20 -6.43 -12.15 -3.09
CA ARG A 20 -5.14 -11.98 -3.75
C ARG A 20 -3.99 -11.84 -2.74
N ASN A 21 -4.13 -10.96 -1.77
CA ASN A 21 -3.11 -10.75 -0.74
C ASN A 21 -2.79 -12.04 0.01
N ARG A 22 -3.82 -12.82 0.32
CA ARG A 22 -3.66 -14.13 0.98
C ARG A 22 -2.86 -15.11 0.12
N LEU A 23 -3.15 -15.18 -1.18
CA LEU A 23 -2.38 -16.05 -2.08
C LEU A 23 -0.92 -15.59 -2.21
N VAL A 24 -0.66 -14.28 -2.26
CA VAL A 24 0.71 -13.73 -2.27
C VAL A 24 1.47 -14.10 -1.00
N GLU A 25 0.83 -14.04 0.16
CA GLU A 25 1.44 -14.47 1.44
C GLU A 25 1.79 -15.96 1.41
N MET A 26 0.88 -16.82 0.96
CA MET A 26 1.10 -18.27 0.85
C MET A 26 2.22 -18.58 -0.13
N ARG A 27 2.22 -17.95 -1.32
CA ARG A 27 3.29 -18.07 -2.31
C ARG A 27 4.66 -17.68 -1.73
N THR A 28 4.69 -16.58 -0.98
CA THR A 28 5.94 -16.10 -0.36
C THR A 28 6.44 -17.07 0.69
N ALA A 29 5.55 -17.65 1.49
CA ALA A 29 5.90 -18.69 2.46
C ALA A 29 6.53 -19.91 1.77
N GLU A 30 5.95 -20.38 0.65
CA GLU A 30 6.49 -21.50 -0.11
C GLU A 30 7.82 -21.14 -0.82
N LYS A 31 7.98 -19.91 -1.33
CA LYS A 31 9.26 -19.44 -1.86
C LYS A 31 10.37 -19.45 -0.80
N ASN A 32 10.08 -19.03 0.41
CA ASN A 32 11.03 -19.06 1.52
C ASN A 32 11.36 -20.50 1.93
N ARG A 33 10.37 -21.39 1.91
CA ARG A 33 10.54 -22.80 2.21
C ARG A 33 11.45 -23.51 1.20
N LEU A 34 11.44 -23.08 -0.07
CA LEU A 34 12.23 -23.71 -1.14
C LEU A 34 13.72 -23.85 -0.81
N HIS A 35 14.27 -22.94 0.00
CA HIS A 35 15.66 -22.97 0.41
C HIS A 35 15.95 -23.90 1.61
N GLN A 36 14.91 -24.50 2.19
CA GLN A 36 15.02 -25.28 3.43
C GLN A 36 14.53 -26.74 3.28
N VAL A 37 13.90 -27.07 2.13
CA VAL A 37 13.36 -28.41 1.91
C VAL A 37 14.41 -29.36 1.36
N HIS A 38 14.23 -30.64 1.64
CA HIS A 38 15.02 -31.70 1.03
C HIS A 38 14.80 -31.77 -0.49
N GLU A 39 15.83 -32.18 -1.23
CA GLU A 39 15.80 -32.22 -2.71
C GLU A 39 14.58 -32.96 -3.28
N THR A 40 14.14 -34.03 -2.62
CA THR A 40 12.96 -34.82 -3.03
C THR A 40 11.65 -34.03 -3.01
N GLN A 41 11.58 -32.92 -2.30
CA GLN A 41 10.38 -32.10 -2.16
C GLN A 41 10.42 -30.83 -3.03
N VAL A 42 11.58 -30.46 -3.56
CA VAL A 42 11.79 -29.21 -4.33
C VAL A 42 10.80 -29.11 -5.48
N GLU A 43 10.60 -30.19 -6.22
CA GLU A 43 9.70 -30.19 -7.38
C GLU A 43 8.23 -29.95 -6.98
N SER A 44 7.77 -30.58 -5.93
CA SER A 44 6.42 -30.36 -5.38
C SER A 44 6.20 -28.91 -4.93
N VAL A 45 7.18 -28.30 -4.25
CA VAL A 45 7.11 -26.90 -3.81
C VAL A 45 7.08 -25.95 -5.04
N LYS A 46 7.89 -26.21 -6.07
CA LYS A 46 7.88 -25.43 -7.30
C LYS A 46 6.52 -25.48 -8.03
N GLN A 47 5.91 -26.67 -8.11
CA GLN A 47 4.59 -26.84 -8.70
C GLN A 47 3.52 -26.05 -7.91
N LEU A 48 3.58 -26.05 -6.59
CA LEU A 48 2.68 -25.27 -5.74
C LEU A 48 2.87 -23.77 -5.97
N ILE A 49 4.11 -23.28 -6.04
CA ILE A 49 4.42 -21.88 -6.36
C ILE A 49 3.84 -21.49 -7.71
N ALA A 50 4.05 -22.32 -8.75
CA ALA A 50 3.49 -22.09 -10.08
C ALA A 50 1.95 -22.10 -10.12
N HIS A 51 1.32 -22.87 -9.25
CA HIS A 51 -0.13 -22.85 -9.08
C HIS A 51 -0.60 -21.55 -8.44
N PHE A 52 0.07 -21.07 -7.39
CA PHE A 52 -0.24 -19.77 -6.81
C PHE A 52 -0.03 -18.62 -7.80
N ASP A 53 1.03 -18.64 -8.59
CA ASP A 53 1.26 -17.61 -9.62
C ASP A 53 0.07 -17.53 -10.59
N ARG A 54 -0.43 -18.66 -11.10
CA ARG A 54 -1.62 -18.68 -11.99
C ARG A 54 -2.87 -18.12 -11.32
N LEU A 55 -3.15 -18.53 -10.07
CA LEU A 55 -4.32 -18.01 -9.33
C LEU A 55 -4.23 -16.51 -9.05
N ILE A 56 -3.03 -16.01 -8.81
CA ILE A 56 -2.79 -14.57 -8.62
C ILE A 56 -3.04 -13.81 -9.91
N ASP A 57 -2.53 -14.32 -11.05
CA ASP A 57 -2.71 -13.71 -12.37
C ASP A 57 -4.20 -13.67 -12.80
N GLU A 58 -4.96 -14.72 -12.46
CA GLU A 58 -6.42 -14.75 -12.68
C GLU A 58 -7.15 -13.71 -11.83
N LEU A 59 -6.79 -13.59 -10.54
CA LEU A 59 -7.36 -12.57 -9.66
C LEU A 59 -6.96 -11.16 -10.07
N ASP A 60 -5.74 -10.95 -10.55
CA ASP A 60 -5.28 -9.64 -11.03
C ASP A 60 -6.13 -9.17 -12.21
N LYS A 61 -6.50 -10.05 -13.13
CA LYS A 61 -7.43 -9.74 -14.23
C LYS A 61 -8.83 -9.42 -13.72
N GLN A 62 -9.37 -10.23 -12.80
CA GLN A 62 -10.69 -9.98 -12.21
C GLN A 62 -10.75 -8.63 -11.45
N ILE A 63 -9.70 -8.30 -10.72
CA ILE A 63 -9.58 -7.02 -10.01
C ILE A 63 -9.54 -5.86 -11.00
N ASP A 64 -8.77 -5.98 -12.07
CA ASP A 64 -8.64 -4.97 -13.12
C ASP A 64 -9.97 -4.72 -13.81
N ASP A 65 -10.61 -5.79 -14.31
CA ASP A 65 -11.92 -5.74 -14.94
C ASP A 65 -12.98 -5.13 -14.05
N HIS A 66 -13.05 -5.55 -12.78
CA HIS A 66 -14.02 -5.02 -11.81
C HIS A 66 -13.76 -3.54 -11.50
N THR A 67 -12.48 -3.15 -11.38
CA THR A 67 -12.08 -1.77 -11.10
C THR A 67 -12.46 -0.85 -12.25
N HIS A 68 -12.18 -1.23 -13.49
CA HIS A 68 -12.55 -0.45 -14.67
C HIS A 68 -14.07 -0.42 -14.90
N THR A 69 -14.78 -1.49 -14.58
CA THR A 69 -16.23 -1.53 -14.73
C THR A 69 -16.96 -0.60 -13.76
N HIS A 70 -16.54 -0.55 -12.49
CA HIS A 70 -17.26 0.14 -11.43
C HIS A 70 -16.61 1.44 -10.95
N PHE A 71 -15.31 1.65 -11.22
CA PHE A 71 -14.52 2.77 -10.69
C PHE A 71 -13.68 3.48 -11.76
N ASP A 72 -14.02 3.34 -13.05
CA ASP A 72 -13.19 3.76 -14.19
C ASP A 72 -12.66 5.20 -14.07
N GLY A 73 -13.52 6.16 -13.79
CA GLY A 73 -13.10 7.57 -13.66
C GLY A 73 -12.07 7.81 -12.53
N LYS A 74 -12.17 7.06 -11.45
CA LYS A 74 -11.19 7.12 -10.33
C LYS A 74 -9.93 6.33 -10.66
N ALA A 75 -10.07 5.19 -11.32
CA ALA A 75 -8.97 4.34 -11.73
C ALA A 75 -8.05 5.08 -12.72
N GLN A 76 -8.60 5.67 -13.78
CA GLN A 76 -7.84 6.43 -14.77
C GLN A 76 -7.02 7.57 -14.15
N VAL A 77 -7.57 8.29 -13.16
CA VAL A 77 -6.83 9.36 -12.49
C VAL A 77 -5.73 8.80 -11.58
N ALA A 78 -5.98 7.70 -10.87
CA ALA A 78 -4.99 7.08 -10.01
C ALA A 78 -3.81 6.51 -10.81
N GLU A 79 -4.05 5.91 -11.96
CA GLU A 79 -3.04 5.28 -12.83
C GLU A 79 -2.14 6.30 -13.56
N GLN A 80 -2.58 7.55 -13.70
CA GLN A 80 -1.71 8.64 -14.19
C GLN A 80 -0.55 8.93 -13.25
N ILE A 81 -0.61 8.46 -12.01
CA ILE A 81 0.41 8.71 -11.00
C ILE A 81 1.48 7.62 -11.08
N LYS A 82 2.70 8.00 -11.44
CA LYS A 82 3.82 7.06 -11.50
C LYS A 82 4.03 6.34 -10.18
N GLY A 83 3.99 5.02 -10.23
CA GLY A 83 4.11 4.15 -9.06
C GLY A 83 2.78 3.62 -8.51
N ILE A 84 1.64 4.12 -8.98
CA ILE A 84 0.34 3.55 -8.68
C ILE A 84 -0.10 2.71 -9.89
N GLY A 85 -0.09 1.40 -9.72
CA GLY A 85 -0.62 0.45 -10.70
C GLY A 85 -2.04 -0.02 -10.32
N SER A 86 -2.66 -0.84 -11.17
CA SER A 86 -4.05 -1.31 -11.01
C SER A 86 -4.33 -1.93 -9.64
N ILE A 87 -3.44 -2.79 -9.13
CA ILE A 87 -3.60 -3.40 -7.80
C ILE A 87 -3.54 -2.38 -6.66
N THR A 88 -2.68 -1.36 -6.76
CA THR A 88 -2.64 -0.28 -5.76
C THR A 88 -3.92 0.54 -5.82
N THR A 89 -4.38 0.88 -7.02
CA THR A 89 -5.65 1.56 -7.27
C THR A 89 -6.81 0.79 -6.69
N ALA A 90 -6.93 -0.49 -7.01
CA ALA A 90 -7.96 -1.37 -6.46
C ALA A 90 -7.93 -1.44 -4.93
N THR A 91 -6.74 -1.56 -4.34
CA THR A 91 -6.57 -1.56 -2.88
C THR A 91 -7.05 -0.25 -2.24
N LEU A 92 -6.78 0.90 -2.88
CA LEU A 92 -7.25 2.20 -2.40
C LEU A 92 -8.77 2.31 -2.51
N MET A 93 -9.38 1.89 -3.62
CA MET A 93 -10.83 1.94 -3.83
C MET A 93 -11.57 1.04 -2.83
N ALA A 94 -11.09 -0.20 -2.66
CA ALA A 94 -11.70 -1.17 -1.78
C ALA A 94 -11.53 -0.84 -0.29
N MET A 95 -10.31 -0.46 0.11
CA MET A 95 -9.94 -0.37 1.52
C MET A 95 -9.83 1.05 2.06
N LEU A 96 -10.10 2.08 1.25
CA LEU A 96 -10.06 3.48 1.66
C LEU A 96 -11.19 4.30 1.02
N PRO A 97 -12.48 3.91 1.20
CA PRO A 97 -13.62 4.59 0.61
C PRO A 97 -13.77 6.04 1.10
N GLU A 98 -13.12 6.39 2.21
CA GLU A 98 -13.10 7.76 2.74
C GLU A 98 -12.14 8.70 1.99
N LEU A 99 -11.39 8.17 1.05
CA LEU A 99 -10.47 8.96 0.23
C LEU A 99 -11.27 10.03 -0.56
N GLY A 100 -10.82 11.28 -0.47
CA GLY A 100 -11.54 12.44 -1.04
C GLY A 100 -12.65 13.04 -0.15
N ARG A 101 -13.14 12.30 0.85
CA ARG A 101 -14.17 12.78 1.79
C ARG A 101 -13.58 13.31 3.09
N LEU A 102 -12.40 12.83 3.48
CA LEU A 102 -11.70 13.24 4.69
C LEU A 102 -10.50 14.11 4.37
N SER A 103 -10.12 14.94 5.35
CA SER A 103 -8.87 15.70 5.25
C SER A 103 -7.66 14.76 5.23
N HIS A 104 -6.58 15.19 4.58
CA HIS A 104 -5.33 14.42 4.47
C HIS A 104 -4.78 13.95 5.82
N LYS A 105 -4.92 14.75 6.90
CA LYS A 105 -4.50 14.39 8.26
C LYS A 105 -5.30 13.20 8.81
N ARG A 106 -6.61 13.17 8.56
CA ARG A 106 -7.49 12.07 8.98
C ARG A 106 -7.22 10.82 8.16
N ILE A 107 -7.00 10.95 6.85
CA ILE A 107 -6.60 9.83 5.98
C ILE A 107 -5.25 9.26 6.45
N ALA A 108 -4.25 10.10 6.72
CA ALA A 108 -2.96 9.65 7.24
C ALA A 108 -3.09 8.86 8.55
N SER A 109 -3.97 9.30 9.45
CA SER A 109 -4.26 8.58 10.70
C SER A 109 -4.96 7.24 10.44
N LEU A 110 -5.97 7.19 9.54
CA LEU A 110 -6.68 5.97 9.16
C LEU A 110 -5.76 4.92 8.54
N VAL A 111 -4.84 5.34 7.70
CA VAL A 111 -3.84 4.46 7.07
C VAL A 111 -2.76 4.04 8.07
N GLY A 112 -2.58 4.80 9.18
CA GLY A 112 -1.56 4.54 10.18
C GLY A 112 -0.18 5.04 9.79
N ILE A 113 -0.12 6.12 8.98
CA ILE A 113 1.13 6.80 8.59
C ILE A 113 1.31 8.15 9.30
N ALA A 114 0.35 8.57 10.12
CA ALA A 114 0.50 9.73 10.98
C ALA A 114 1.35 9.37 12.21
N PRO A 115 2.37 10.19 12.54
CA PRO A 115 3.16 9.98 13.74
C PRO A 115 2.32 10.34 14.98
N HIS A 116 2.19 9.42 15.91
CA HIS A 116 1.57 9.66 17.19
C HIS A 116 2.63 10.02 18.22
N PRO A 117 2.48 11.15 18.95
CA PRO A 117 3.39 11.52 20.02
C PRO A 117 3.32 10.46 21.14
N ARG A 118 4.47 10.16 21.70
CA ARG A 118 4.58 9.33 22.91
C ARG A 118 5.20 10.20 23.99
N GLU A 119 4.36 10.69 24.87
CA GLU A 119 4.77 11.53 26.00
C GLU A 119 4.28 10.87 27.28
N SER A 120 5.14 10.78 28.29
CA SER A 120 4.78 10.31 29.61
C SER A 120 5.43 11.24 30.62
N GLY A 121 4.64 12.12 31.23
CA GLY A 121 5.12 13.19 32.11
C GLY A 121 6.08 14.12 31.36
N GLU A 122 7.27 14.34 31.90
CA GLU A 122 8.30 15.17 31.28
C GLU A 122 9.11 14.49 30.17
N THR A 123 8.94 13.18 29.98
CA THR A 123 9.75 12.40 29.03
C THR A 123 9.08 12.37 27.66
N LYS A 124 9.78 12.92 26.66
CA LYS A 124 9.35 12.88 25.24
C LYS A 124 10.09 11.78 24.50
N PHE A 125 9.34 10.82 23.98
CA PHE A 125 9.87 9.77 23.12
C PHE A 125 9.67 10.10 21.66
N LYS A 126 10.46 9.46 20.76
CA LYS A 126 10.24 9.57 19.31
C LYS A 126 8.84 9.11 18.96
N SER A 127 8.11 9.96 18.23
CA SER A 127 6.79 9.63 17.68
C SER A 127 6.86 8.38 16.82
N ARG A 128 5.86 7.52 16.93
CA ARG A 128 5.76 6.29 16.12
C ARG A 128 4.44 6.25 15.38
N CYS A 129 4.49 5.66 14.19
CA CYS A 129 3.30 5.30 13.43
C CYS A 129 2.87 3.90 13.81
N PHE A 130 1.62 3.73 14.18
CA PHE A 130 1.06 2.43 14.54
C PHE A 130 -0.43 2.37 14.21
N GLY A 131 -0.97 1.16 14.15
CA GLY A 131 -2.37 0.93 13.83
C GLY A 131 -2.71 1.19 12.36
N GLY A 132 -3.96 1.48 12.11
CA GLY A 132 -4.49 1.78 10.78
C GLY A 132 -4.57 0.58 9.83
N ARG A 133 -4.91 0.89 8.58
CA ARG A 133 -5.14 -0.10 7.51
C ARG A 133 -3.82 -0.57 6.91
N SER A 134 -3.29 -1.68 7.39
CA SER A 134 -1.97 -2.18 7.01
C SER A 134 -1.83 -2.51 5.52
N ALA A 135 -2.89 -3.02 4.88
CA ALA A 135 -2.89 -3.34 3.45
C ALA A 135 -2.72 -2.07 2.60
N VAL A 136 -3.45 -1.00 2.93
CA VAL A 136 -3.32 0.31 2.28
C VAL A 136 -1.91 0.87 2.48
N ARG A 137 -1.38 0.79 3.70
CA ARG A 137 -0.03 1.27 4.01
C ARG A 137 1.05 0.53 3.22
N LYS A 138 0.94 -0.81 3.09
CA LYS A 138 1.85 -1.62 2.27
C LYS A 138 1.79 -1.22 0.79
N ALA A 139 0.59 -1.06 0.24
CA ALA A 139 0.39 -0.65 -1.15
C ALA A 139 0.98 0.75 -1.42
N LEU A 140 0.69 1.72 -0.56
CA LEU A 140 1.24 3.08 -0.67
C LEU A 140 2.77 3.12 -0.50
N TYR A 141 3.33 2.28 0.36
CA TYR A 141 4.77 2.15 0.51
C TYR A 141 5.43 1.71 -0.81
N MET A 142 4.93 0.65 -1.42
CA MET A 142 5.46 0.16 -2.70
C MET A 142 5.30 1.20 -3.82
N ALA A 143 4.17 1.87 -3.88
CA ALA A 143 3.95 2.98 -4.81
C ALA A 143 4.98 4.10 -4.62
N THR A 144 5.28 4.47 -3.37
CA THR A 144 6.28 5.50 -3.04
C THR A 144 7.69 5.08 -3.45
N VAL A 145 8.10 3.83 -3.18
CA VAL A 145 9.41 3.30 -3.59
C VAL A 145 9.59 3.38 -5.11
N VAL A 146 8.55 3.08 -5.88
CA VAL A 146 8.58 3.23 -7.34
C VAL A 146 8.63 4.71 -7.72
N ALA A 147 7.79 5.54 -7.13
CA ALA A 147 7.71 6.97 -7.43
C ALA A 147 9.03 7.71 -7.15
N THR A 148 9.78 7.35 -6.10
CA THR A 148 11.10 7.95 -5.83
C THR A 148 12.11 7.70 -6.95
N ARG A 149 11.92 6.67 -7.77
CA ARG A 149 12.80 6.35 -8.91
C ARG A 149 12.38 7.08 -10.19
N PHE A 150 11.09 7.22 -10.41
CA PHE A 150 10.52 7.61 -11.71
C PHE A 150 9.87 8.99 -11.71
N GLU A 151 9.52 9.56 -10.54
CA GLU A 151 8.90 10.87 -10.44
C GLU A 151 9.91 11.91 -9.93
N PRO A 152 10.34 12.88 -10.74
CA PRO A 152 11.41 13.83 -10.37
C PRO A 152 11.10 14.59 -9.08
N LEU A 153 9.88 15.08 -8.91
CA LEU A 153 9.49 15.85 -7.74
C LEU A 153 9.58 15.06 -6.43
N ILE A 154 9.18 13.78 -6.48
CA ILE A 154 9.25 12.87 -5.33
C ILE A 154 10.71 12.52 -5.04
N ARG A 155 11.51 12.30 -6.09
CA ARG A 155 12.94 12.03 -5.97
C ARG A 155 13.70 13.19 -5.32
N ASP A 156 13.47 14.42 -5.78
CA ASP A 156 14.13 15.60 -5.25
C ASP A 156 13.76 15.83 -3.77
N PHE A 157 12.50 15.63 -3.44
CA PHE A 157 12.06 15.67 -2.04
C PHE A 157 12.75 14.61 -1.21
N TYR A 158 12.81 13.37 -1.70
CA TYR A 158 13.46 12.25 -1.04
C TYR A 158 14.95 12.52 -0.80
N GLN A 159 15.68 13.00 -1.82
CA GLN A 159 17.10 13.35 -1.69
C GLN A 159 17.32 14.49 -0.69
N ARG A 160 16.43 15.48 -0.66
CA ARG A 160 16.49 16.54 0.35
C ARG A 160 16.29 16.02 1.78
N LEU A 161 15.51 14.96 1.97
CA LEU A 161 15.37 14.30 3.27
C LEU A 161 16.63 13.56 3.68
N LEU A 162 17.26 12.86 2.73
CA LEU A 162 18.54 12.17 2.95
C LEU A 162 19.66 13.17 3.30
N SER A 163 19.76 14.29 2.60
CA SER A 163 20.75 15.33 2.88
C SER A 163 20.60 15.96 4.27
N LYS A 164 19.39 15.91 4.86
CA LYS A 164 19.11 16.33 6.24
C LYS A 164 19.37 15.22 7.28
N GLY A 165 20.06 14.15 6.91
CA GLY A 165 20.43 13.05 7.81
C GLY A 165 19.26 12.14 8.20
N LYS A 166 18.15 12.13 7.44
CA LYS A 166 17.10 11.14 7.66
C LYS A 166 17.57 9.78 7.18
N PRO A 167 17.45 8.72 8.00
CA PRO A 167 17.97 7.41 7.64
C PRO A 167 17.25 6.80 6.44
N TYR A 168 18.04 6.21 5.55
CA TYR A 168 17.55 5.35 4.48
C TYR A 168 17.23 3.97 5.05
N HIS A 169 15.96 3.66 5.23
CA HIS A 169 15.53 2.32 5.62
C HIS A 169 14.90 1.60 4.44
N ALA A 170 15.74 0.99 3.64
CA ALA A 170 15.31 0.07 2.59
C ALA A 170 15.30 -1.39 3.03
N SER A 171 15.80 -1.74 4.23
CA SER A 171 16.15 -3.12 4.52
C SER A 171 15.48 -3.80 5.70
N GLU A 172 14.72 -3.11 6.57
CA GLU A 172 14.16 -3.80 7.73
C GLU A 172 12.73 -3.37 8.05
N THR A 173 11.86 -4.36 8.09
CA THR A 173 10.41 -4.29 8.29
C THR A 173 9.95 -3.62 9.59
N GLU A 174 10.81 -3.48 10.57
CA GLU A 174 10.47 -2.84 11.86
C GLU A 174 10.60 -1.31 11.86
N ASN A 175 11.39 -0.72 10.97
CA ASN A 175 11.63 0.72 10.89
C ASN A 175 10.79 1.47 9.85
N LEU A 176 9.98 0.76 9.06
CA LEU A 176 9.04 1.35 8.09
C LEU A 176 8.07 2.36 8.73
N SER A 177 7.72 2.16 9.98
CA SER A 177 6.81 3.04 10.74
C SER A 177 7.35 4.46 10.98
N GLY A 178 8.67 4.65 10.94
CA GLY A 178 9.27 5.98 11.12
C GLY A 178 9.47 6.77 9.82
N TYR A 179 9.53 6.08 8.67
CA TYR A 179 9.86 6.68 7.37
C TYR A 179 8.65 6.93 6.47
N ILE A 180 7.72 5.99 6.44
CA ILE A 180 6.47 6.11 5.67
C ILE A 180 5.66 7.37 6.03
N PRO A 181 5.54 7.81 7.30
CA PRO A 181 4.81 9.03 7.61
C PRO A 181 5.41 10.27 7.00
N TRP A 182 6.73 10.32 6.86
CA TRP A 182 7.41 11.48 6.28
C TRP A 182 7.31 11.51 4.76
N VAL A 183 7.45 10.40 4.10
CA VAL A 183 7.33 10.29 2.65
C VAL A 183 5.87 10.14 2.23
N GLY A 184 5.09 9.30 2.91
CA GLY A 184 3.68 9.07 2.61
C GLY A 184 2.75 10.18 3.11
N GLY A 185 2.94 10.65 4.33
CA GLY A 185 2.05 11.65 4.95
C GLY A 185 2.15 13.04 4.33
N SER A 186 3.36 13.47 3.96
CA SER A 186 3.56 14.80 3.38
C SER A 186 3.62 14.80 1.86
N VAL A 187 4.12 13.73 1.23
CA VAL A 187 4.34 13.71 -0.22
C VAL A 187 3.20 13.03 -0.96
N ILE A 188 2.80 11.82 -0.55
CA ILE A 188 1.73 11.13 -1.28
C ILE A 188 0.39 11.79 -1.06
N LEU A 189 0.06 12.23 0.16
CA LEU A 189 -1.25 12.81 0.46
C LEU A 189 -1.35 14.31 0.17
N THR A 190 -0.22 15.04 0.03
CA THR A 190 -0.25 16.46 -0.33
C THR A 190 0.14 16.76 -1.76
N TRP A 191 0.93 15.88 -2.41
CA TRP A 191 1.45 16.06 -3.77
C TRP A 191 0.80 15.17 -4.82
N LEU A 192 0.24 14.04 -4.44
CA LEU A 192 -0.63 13.33 -5.36
C LEU A 192 -1.82 14.24 -5.66
N PRO A 193 -2.23 14.39 -6.91
CA PRO A 193 -3.47 15.05 -7.29
C PRO A 193 -4.69 14.23 -6.82
N ILE A 194 -4.56 13.57 -5.67
CA ILE A 194 -5.64 12.88 -4.95
C ILE A 194 -6.81 13.85 -4.70
N ARG A 195 -6.51 15.15 -4.59
CA ARG A 195 -7.53 16.20 -4.63
C ARG A 195 -8.35 16.22 -5.94
N ARG A 196 -7.78 15.76 -7.05
CA ARG A 196 -8.48 15.64 -8.35
C ARG A 196 -9.17 14.30 -8.55
N ILE A 197 -8.79 13.28 -7.80
CA ILE A 197 -9.36 11.93 -7.91
C ILE A 197 -10.77 11.86 -7.31
N PHE A 198 -11.09 12.73 -6.35
CA PHE A 198 -12.26 12.56 -5.49
C PHE A 198 -13.07 13.86 -5.24
N VAL A 199 -12.94 14.87 -6.08
CA VAL A 199 -13.86 16.02 -6.12
C VAL A 199 -14.90 15.81 -7.19
#